data_08e9b0be60ab9f30154f9b2ed806acea
#
_entry.id   08e9b0be60ab9f30154f9b2ed806acea
#
_cell.length_a   1.000
_cell.length_b   1.000
_cell.length_c   1.000
_cell.angle_alpha   90.00
_cell.angle_beta   90.00
_cell.angle_gamma   90.00
#
_symmetry.space_group_name_H-M   'P 1'
#
loop_
_entity.id
_entity.type
_entity.pdbx_description
1 polymer ?
#
loop_
_entity_poly.entity_id
_entity_poly.type
_entity_poly.pdbx_seq_one_letter_code
_entity_poly.pdbx_strand_id
1 'polypeptide(L)'
;DLVMKIMETVKKVPGGLMIIPLLLGCLVNTFFPQVFAYFDGTFTYSLWKGGSMSLLAAFLFCNGTTINFKEAGVTVYKGVVLTAAKVLSGMACGLLVGMIFGENGIFGIAPIAIIACFSNSNGGIYAALAGEYGDGTDVGAVSILALNDGPFFTMLALGAAGYSVPVNTLAGCVV
;
A
#
# COMPACT_ATOMS: atom_id res chain seq x y z
N ASP A 1 27.81 -2.77 -17.53
CA ASP A 1 27.12 -2.03 -18.62
C ASP A 1 25.69 -2.51 -18.89
N LEU A 2 25.42 -3.83 -18.93
CA LEU A 2 24.07 -4.35 -19.21
C LEU A 2 23.09 -4.02 -18.08
N VAL A 3 23.49 -4.22 -16.83
CA VAL A 3 22.66 -3.94 -15.65
C VAL A 3 22.31 -2.47 -15.55
N MET A 4 23.24 -1.57 -15.82
CA MET A 4 23.00 -0.12 -15.84
C MET A 4 21.98 0.27 -16.93
N LYS A 5 22.08 -0.32 -18.11
CA LYS A 5 21.11 -0.09 -19.21
C LYS A 5 19.71 -0.58 -18.86
N ILE A 6 19.60 -1.74 -18.19
CA ILE A 6 18.30 -2.27 -17.72
C ILE A 6 17.70 -1.30 -16.69
N MET A 7 18.48 -0.84 -15.73
CA MET A 7 18.03 0.12 -14.69
C MET A 7 17.56 1.45 -15.31
N GLU A 8 18.31 1.98 -16.29
CA GLU A 8 17.91 3.20 -17.00
C GLU A 8 16.61 3.01 -17.78
N THR A 9 16.40 1.84 -18.36
CA THR A 9 15.16 1.53 -19.09
C THR A 9 13.98 1.39 -18.14
N VAL A 10 14.17 0.72 -17.00
CA VAL A 10 13.14 0.55 -15.97
C VAL A 10 12.72 1.89 -15.37
N LYS A 11 13.66 2.81 -15.14
CA LYS A 11 13.39 4.16 -14.63
C LYS A 11 12.59 5.05 -15.59
N LYS A 12 12.53 4.73 -16.89
CA LYS A 12 11.68 5.46 -17.84
C LYS A 12 10.18 5.18 -17.65
N VAL A 13 9.84 4.10 -16.97
CA VAL A 13 8.44 3.76 -16.65
C VAL A 13 8.13 4.37 -15.28
N PRO A 14 7.08 5.19 -15.15
CA PRO A 14 6.67 5.73 -13.85
C PRO A 14 6.46 4.60 -12.83
N GLY A 15 7.20 4.63 -11.71
CA GLY A 15 7.18 3.54 -10.72
C GLY A 15 7.75 2.20 -11.23
N GLY A 16 8.51 2.21 -12.33
CA GLY A 16 8.99 0.99 -13.01
C GLY A 16 9.85 0.09 -12.11
N LEU A 17 10.64 0.67 -11.22
CA LEU A 17 11.44 -0.08 -10.24
C LEU A 17 10.60 -0.99 -9.33
N MET A 18 9.32 -0.68 -9.17
CA MET A 18 8.39 -1.45 -8.37
C MET A 18 7.41 -2.26 -9.22
N ILE A 19 6.78 -1.62 -10.22
CA ILE A 19 5.73 -2.24 -11.04
C ILE A 19 6.28 -3.41 -11.85
N ILE A 20 7.48 -3.26 -12.44
CA ILE A 20 8.05 -4.32 -13.29
C ILE A 20 8.38 -5.59 -12.49
N PRO A 21 9.08 -5.55 -11.35
CA PRO A 21 9.30 -6.74 -10.53
C PRO A 21 8.01 -7.36 -10.00
N LEU A 22 7.02 -6.54 -9.64
CA LEU A 22 5.72 -7.00 -9.18
C LEU A 22 4.98 -7.78 -10.26
N LEU A 23 4.91 -7.25 -11.48
CA LEU A 23 4.28 -7.93 -12.62
C LEU A 23 5.03 -9.23 -12.97
N LEU A 24 6.37 -9.21 -12.97
CA LEU A 24 7.17 -10.42 -13.19
C LEU A 24 6.90 -11.47 -12.12
N GLY A 25 6.82 -11.08 -10.84
CA GLY A 25 6.48 -11.98 -9.74
C GLY A 25 5.09 -12.59 -9.93
N CYS A 26 4.09 -11.77 -10.30
CA CYS A 26 2.73 -12.25 -10.61
C CYS A 26 2.72 -13.24 -11.78
N LEU A 27 3.42 -12.94 -12.86
CA LEU A 27 3.51 -13.84 -14.02
C LEU A 27 4.15 -15.18 -13.65
N VAL A 28 5.29 -15.14 -12.96
CA VAL A 28 5.96 -16.37 -12.51
C VAL A 28 5.08 -17.19 -11.58
N ASN A 29 4.44 -16.56 -10.62
CA ASN A 29 3.55 -17.27 -9.68
C ASN A 29 2.28 -17.82 -10.37
N THR A 30 1.79 -17.17 -11.42
CA THR A 30 0.59 -17.60 -12.13
C THR A 30 0.88 -18.75 -13.09
N PHE A 31 1.95 -18.64 -13.88
CA PHE A 31 2.26 -19.63 -14.91
C PHE A 31 3.16 -20.77 -14.43
N PHE A 32 3.98 -20.51 -13.41
CA PHE A 32 4.96 -21.47 -12.91
C PHE A 32 4.94 -21.58 -11.38
N PRO A 33 3.79 -21.86 -10.75
CA PRO A 33 3.68 -21.90 -9.27
C PRO A 33 4.59 -22.98 -8.66
N GLN A 34 4.89 -24.05 -9.41
CA GLN A 34 5.71 -25.16 -8.96
C GLN A 34 7.21 -24.82 -8.91
N VAL A 35 7.68 -23.78 -9.60
CA VAL A 35 9.09 -23.36 -9.54
C VAL A 35 9.49 -23.02 -8.11
N PHE A 36 8.60 -22.37 -7.38
CA PHE A 36 8.88 -22.04 -5.98
C PHE A 36 8.86 -23.27 -5.07
N ALA A 37 7.98 -24.24 -5.36
CA ALA A 37 7.92 -25.49 -4.60
C ALA A 37 9.16 -26.37 -4.79
N TYR A 38 9.79 -26.32 -5.97
CA TYR A 38 11.03 -27.04 -6.25
C TYR A 38 12.21 -26.58 -5.38
N PHE A 39 12.19 -25.30 -4.97
CA PHE A 39 13.22 -24.71 -4.10
C PHE A 39 12.85 -24.76 -2.61
N ASP A 40 11.81 -25.50 -2.23
CA ASP A 40 11.39 -25.59 -0.82
C ASP A 40 12.53 -26.06 0.07
N GLY A 41 12.66 -25.47 1.27
CA GLY A 41 13.75 -25.72 2.20
C GLY A 41 15.07 -25.02 1.88
N THR A 42 15.17 -24.28 0.75
CA THR A 42 16.37 -23.50 0.41
C THR A 42 16.31 -22.08 0.97
N PHE A 43 17.48 -21.45 1.12
CA PHE A 43 17.57 -20.02 1.49
C PHE A 43 16.83 -19.13 0.48
N THR A 44 16.93 -19.45 -0.81
CA THR A 44 16.25 -18.72 -1.88
C THR A 44 14.73 -18.76 -1.70
N TYR A 45 14.15 -19.91 -1.40
CA TYR A 45 12.72 -20.05 -1.14
C TYR A 45 12.28 -19.25 0.09
N SER A 46 13.04 -19.34 1.19
CA SER A 46 12.76 -18.59 2.41
C SER A 46 12.81 -17.08 2.17
N LEU A 47 13.74 -16.60 1.36
CA LEU A 47 13.84 -15.18 0.99
C LEU A 47 12.68 -14.72 0.11
N TRP A 48 12.28 -15.51 -0.88
CA TRP A 48 11.25 -15.13 -1.85
C TRP A 48 9.83 -15.27 -1.31
N LYS A 49 9.55 -16.29 -0.53
CA LYS A 49 8.20 -16.57 -0.02
C LYS A 49 7.97 -16.08 1.41
N GLY A 50 8.98 -16.22 2.29
CA GLY A 50 8.90 -15.82 3.69
C GLY A 50 9.59 -14.50 4.03
N GLY A 51 10.47 -14.00 3.14
CA GLY A 51 11.31 -12.84 3.42
C GLY A 51 10.65 -11.48 3.23
N SER A 52 9.43 -11.40 2.70
CA SER A 52 8.76 -10.14 2.37
C SER A 52 8.66 -9.20 3.57
N MET A 53 8.30 -9.71 4.74
CA MET A 53 8.18 -8.89 5.96
C MET A 53 9.54 -8.40 6.47
N SER A 54 10.56 -9.24 6.41
CA SER A 54 11.92 -8.86 6.82
C SER A 54 12.53 -7.81 5.88
N LEU A 55 12.31 -7.96 4.58
CA LEU A 55 12.75 -6.99 3.57
C LEU A 55 11.97 -5.67 3.70
N LEU A 56 10.68 -5.74 3.97
CA LEU A 56 9.86 -4.54 4.24
C LEU A 56 10.33 -3.83 5.51
N ALA A 57 10.61 -4.55 6.58
CA ALA A 57 11.15 -3.98 7.82
C ALA A 57 12.51 -3.29 7.58
N ALA A 58 13.43 -3.94 6.85
CA ALA A 58 14.72 -3.36 6.48
C ALA A 58 14.54 -2.10 5.61
N PHE A 59 13.63 -2.14 4.65
CA PHE A 59 13.30 -1.01 3.80
C PHE A 59 12.75 0.18 4.62
N LEU A 60 11.79 -0.07 5.51
CA LEU A 60 11.24 0.98 6.41
C LEU A 60 12.29 1.52 7.36
N PHE A 61 13.18 0.68 7.89
CA PHE A 61 14.29 1.11 8.72
C PHE A 61 15.22 2.04 7.95
N CYS A 62 15.65 1.66 6.75
CA CYS A 62 16.49 2.50 5.90
C CYS A 62 15.83 3.84 5.56
N ASN A 63 14.52 3.83 5.22
CA ASN A 63 13.79 5.08 4.97
C ASN A 63 13.66 5.91 6.26
N GLY A 64 13.47 5.28 7.41
CA GLY A 64 13.40 5.96 8.71
C GLY A 64 14.68 6.74 9.05
N THR A 65 15.85 6.27 8.61
CA THR A 65 17.12 6.97 8.83
C THR A 65 17.25 8.28 8.04
N THR A 66 16.44 8.48 7.01
CA THR A 66 16.43 9.70 6.20
C THR A 66 15.51 10.78 6.76
N ILE A 67 14.69 10.47 7.77
CA ILE A 67 13.75 11.42 8.36
C ILE A 67 14.50 12.49 9.17
N ASN A 68 14.30 13.74 8.79
CA ASN A 68 14.83 14.89 9.53
C ASN A 68 13.83 15.30 10.63
N PHE A 69 14.21 15.12 11.90
CA PHE A 69 13.35 15.49 13.03
C PHE A 69 12.96 16.98 13.06
N LYS A 70 13.75 17.86 12.44
CA LYS A 70 13.41 19.28 12.34
C LYS A 70 12.23 19.55 11.42
N GLU A 71 11.98 18.65 10.47
CA GLU A 71 10.90 18.72 9.48
C GLU A 71 9.73 17.78 9.83
N ALA A 72 9.78 17.13 11.00
CA ALA A 72 8.77 16.16 11.42
C ALA A 72 7.33 16.74 11.39
N GLY A 73 7.16 18.02 11.72
CA GLY A 73 5.86 18.71 11.66
C GLY A 73 5.28 18.73 10.25
N VAL A 74 6.10 19.00 9.23
CA VAL A 74 5.68 19.02 7.82
C VAL A 74 5.35 17.59 7.36
N THR A 75 6.19 16.64 7.73
CA THR A 75 5.99 15.20 7.45
C THR A 75 4.66 14.69 7.99
N VAL A 76 4.37 14.98 9.26
CA VAL A 76 3.10 14.60 9.91
C VAL A 76 1.92 15.29 9.22
N TYR A 77 2.03 16.58 8.95
CA TYR A 77 0.98 17.33 8.24
C TYR A 77 0.67 16.72 6.87
N LYS A 78 1.69 16.47 6.05
CA LYS A 78 1.54 15.81 4.74
C LYS A 78 0.85 14.45 4.87
N GLY A 79 1.31 13.61 5.80
CA GLY A 79 0.74 12.28 6.04
C GLY A 79 -0.73 12.33 6.48
N VAL A 80 -1.07 13.21 7.41
CA VAL A 80 -2.45 13.38 7.90
C VAL A 80 -3.37 13.89 6.78
N VAL A 81 -2.94 14.89 6.03
CA VAL A 81 -3.74 15.45 4.91
C VAL A 81 -3.98 14.39 3.84
N LEU A 82 -2.94 13.63 3.46
CA LEU A 82 -3.07 12.56 2.47
C LEU A 82 -4.02 11.45 2.95
N THR A 83 -3.87 11.01 4.19
CA THR A 83 -4.75 9.99 4.78
C THR A 83 -6.19 10.48 4.85
N ALA A 84 -6.42 11.70 5.33
CA ALA A 84 -7.76 12.28 5.40
C ALA A 84 -8.38 12.42 4.00
N ALA A 85 -7.64 12.92 3.01
CA ALA A 85 -8.11 13.05 1.64
C ALA A 85 -8.51 11.69 1.04
N LYS A 86 -7.71 10.66 1.25
CA LYS A 86 -8.02 9.29 0.79
C LYS A 86 -9.28 8.73 1.43
N VAL A 87 -9.38 8.79 2.75
CA VAL A 87 -10.54 8.25 3.48
C VAL A 87 -11.81 8.98 3.07
N LEU A 88 -11.79 10.31 3.02
CA LEU A 88 -12.95 11.11 2.63
C LEU A 88 -13.34 10.87 1.17
N SER A 89 -12.39 10.80 0.25
CA SER A 89 -12.68 10.51 -1.16
C SER A 89 -13.22 9.08 -1.34
N GLY A 90 -12.69 8.10 -0.62
CA GLY A 90 -13.18 6.72 -0.64
C GLY A 90 -14.61 6.61 -0.15
N MET A 91 -14.93 7.28 0.97
CA MET A 91 -16.30 7.36 1.50
C MET A 91 -17.23 8.05 0.50
N ALA A 92 -16.85 9.21 -0.03
CA ALA A 92 -17.67 9.96 -0.97
C ALA A 92 -17.96 9.14 -2.24
N CYS A 93 -16.93 8.53 -2.85
CA CYS A 93 -17.10 7.70 -4.03
C CYS A 93 -17.99 6.47 -3.77
N GLY A 94 -17.76 5.77 -2.67
CA GLY A 94 -18.55 4.59 -2.35
C GLY A 94 -20.02 4.92 -2.03
N LEU A 95 -20.27 6.00 -1.29
CA LEU A 95 -21.64 6.46 -1.00
C LEU A 95 -22.35 6.92 -2.28
N LEU A 96 -21.68 7.65 -3.16
CA LEU A 96 -22.26 8.07 -4.45
C LEU A 96 -22.63 6.86 -5.30
N VAL A 97 -21.76 5.86 -5.39
CA VAL A 97 -22.08 4.63 -6.13
C VAL A 97 -23.24 3.88 -5.48
N GLY A 98 -23.29 3.80 -4.16
CA GLY A 98 -24.39 3.20 -3.42
C GLY A 98 -25.73 3.90 -3.64
N MET A 99 -25.72 5.25 -3.71
CA MET A 99 -26.93 6.04 -3.98
C MET A 99 -27.45 5.88 -5.42
N ILE A 100 -26.53 5.78 -6.39
CA ILE A 100 -26.90 5.73 -7.83
C ILE A 100 -27.24 4.30 -8.26
N PHE A 101 -26.44 3.32 -7.87
CA PHE A 101 -26.51 1.94 -8.35
C PHE A 101 -27.04 0.93 -7.30
N GLY A 102 -27.30 1.39 -6.06
CA GLY A 102 -27.74 0.53 -4.97
C GLY A 102 -26.65 -0.43 -4.48
N GLU A 103 -27.05 -1.48 -3.78
CA GLU A 103 -26.13 -2.45 -3.15
C GLU A 103 -25.32 -3.28 -4.15
N ASN A 104 -25.84 -3.49 -5.36
CA ASN A 104 -25.16 -4.24 -6.42
C ASN A 104 -23.98 -3.45 -7.02
N GLY A 105 -23.92 -2.14 -6.79
CA GLY A 105 -22.84 -1.28 -7.24
C GLY A 105 -22.71 -1.18 -8.76
N ILE A 106 -21.52 -0.81 -9.21
CA ILE A 106 -21.20 -0.61 -10.63
C ILE A 106 -20.38 -1.80 -11.15
N PHE A 107 -20.79 -2.41 -12.26
CA PHE A 107 -20.13 -3.61 -12.85
C PHE A 107 -19.97 -4.79 -11.87
N GLY A 108 -20.86 -4.93 -10.88
CA GLY A 108 -20.75 -5.96 -9.86
C GLY A 108 -19.77 -5.63 -8.71
N ILE A 109 -19.21 -4.42 -8.68
CA ILE A 109 -18.36 -3.95 -7.59
C ILE A 109 -19.24 -3.23 -6.58
N ALA A 110 -19.44 -3.85 -5.41
CA ALA A 110 -20.26 -3.28 -4.35
C ALA A 110 -19.68 -1.96 -3.81
N PRO A 111 -20.52 -1.01 -3.36
CA PRO A 111 -20.06 0.26 -2.77
C PRO A 111 -19.05 0.09 -1.63
N ILE A 112 -19.22 -0.95 -0.81
CA ILE A 112 -18.28 -1.30 0.27
C ILE A 112 -16.88 -1.63 -0.24
N ALA A 113 -16.77 -2.31 -1.38
CA ALA A 113 -15.48 -2.62 -1.99
C ALA A 113 -14.79 -1.35 -2.50
N ILE A 114 -15.55 -0.38 -3.01
CA ILE A 114 -15.03 0.91 -3.46
C ILE A 114 -14.49 1.70 -2.27
N ILE A 115 -15.24 1.78 -1.16
CA ILE A 115 -14.77 2.42 0.08
C ILE A 115 -13.47 1.76 0.55
N ALA A 116 -13.42 0.44 0.60
CA ALA A 116 -12.25 -0.30 1.05
C ALA A 116 -11.02 -0.06 0.15
N CYS A 117 -11.20 -0.10 -1.17
CA CYS A 117 -10.11 0.12 -2.11
C CYS A 117 -9.52 1.53 -2.04
N PHE A 118 -10.37 2.55 -1.95
CA PHE A 118 -9.91 3.95 -1.91
C PHE A 118 -9.37 4.36 -0.54
N SER A 119 -9.93 3.86 0.54
CA SER A 119 -9.50 4.23 1.89
C SER A 119 -8.20 3.53 2.30
N ASN A 120 -7.92 2.35 1.78
CA ASN A 120 -6.70 1.60 2.12
C ASN A 120 -5.44 2.22 1.50
N SER A 121 -4.29 2.03 2.14
CA SER A 121 -2.98 2.48 1.67
C SER A 121 -2.06 1.28 1.44
N ASN A 122 -1.08 1.47 0.56
CA ASN A 122 0.08 0.59 0.47
C ASN A 122 1.33 1.44 0.73
N GLY A 123 1.84 1.37 1.96
CA GLY A 123 3.00 2.14 2.39
C GLY A 123 4.26 1.81 1.60
N GLY A 124 4.42 0.57 1.15
CA GLY A 124 5.54 0.17 0.31
C GLY A 124 5.55 0.86 -1.05
N ILE A 125 4.39 0.91 -1.73
CA ILE A 125 4.24 1.63 -3.01
C ILE A 125 4.47 3.12 -2.80
N TYR A 126 3.85 3.70 -1.78
CA TYR A 126 4.01 5.11 -1.47
C TYR A 126 5.47 5.47 -1.22
N ALA A 127 6.16 4.73 -0.35
CA ALA A 127 7.55 5.01 -0.02
C ALA A 127 8.49 4.87 -1.23
N ALA A 128 8.24 3.89 -2.11
CA ALA A 128 9.01 3.74 -3.34
C ALA A 128 8.82 4.93 -4.29
N LEU A 129 7.57 5.38 -4.49
CA LEU A 129 7.26 6.53 -5.35
C LEU A 129 7.74 7.85 -4.73
N ALA A 130 7.53 8.05 -3.42
CA ALA A 130 8.01 9.23 -2.72
C ALA A 130 9.54 9.31 -2.69
N GLY A 131 10.24 8.17 -2.61
CA GLY A 131 11.69 8.11 -2.71
C GLY A 131 12.23 8.41 -4.10
N GLU A 132 11.43 8.16 -5.16
CA GLU A 132 11.82 8.42 -6.54
C GLU A 132 11.49 9.87 -6.99
N TYR A 133 10.33 10.39 -6.57
CA TYR A 133 9.78 11.64 -7.08
C TYR A 133 9.60 12.74 -6.02
N GLY A 134 9.65 12.38 -4.75
CA GLY A 134 9.41 13.29 -3.62
C GLY A 134 10.68 13.77 -2.93
N ASP A 135 10.47 14.45 -1.83
CA ASP A 135 11.54 14.88 -0.91
C ASP A 135 11.55 14.02 0.39
N GLY A 136 12.49 14.30 1.29
CA GLY A 136 12.61 13.56 2.55
C GLY A 136 11.37 13.66 3.44
N THR A 137 10.58 14.75 3.34
CA THR A 137 9.34 14.91 4.09
C THR A 137 8.21 14.07 3.48
N ASP A 138 8.21 13.89 2.16
CA ASP A 138 7.25 13.00 1.48
C ASP A 138 7.54 11.54 1.82
N VAL A 139 8.80 11.12 1.81
CA VAL A 139 9.20 9.78 2.26
C VAL A 139 8.81 9.55 3.72
N GLY A 140 9.08 10.52 4.59
CA GLY A 140 8.72 10.44 6.01
C GLY A 140 7.23 10.28 6.26
N ALA A 141 6.36 10.83 5.40
CA ALA A 141 4.91 10.72 5.51
C ALA A 141 4.41 9.26 5.42
N VAL A 142 5.23 8.32 4.94
CA VAL A 142 4.94 6.88 4.97
C VAL A 142 4.60 6.39 6.38
N SER A 143 5.25 6.95 7.41
CA SER A 143 5.01 6.55 8.80
C SER A 143 3.56 6.81 9.25
N ILE A 144 2.95 7.89 8.76
CA ILE A 144 1.55 8.22 9.04
C ILE A 144 0.63 7.38 8.15
N LEU A 145 0.98 7.22 6.87
CA LEU A 145 0.22 6.39 5.95
C LEU A 145 0.23 4.91 6.34
N ALA A 146 1.30 4.43 6.97
CA ALA A 146 1.40 3.07 7.49
C ALA A 146 0.37 2.76 8.59
N LEU A 147 -0.12 3.76 9.32
CA LEU A 147 -1.26 3.59 10.23
C LEU A 147 -2.53 3.14 9.47
N ASN A 148 -2.58 3.39 8.18
CA ASN A 148 -3.68 3.00 7.29
C ASN A 148 -3.32 1.80 6.38
N ASP A 149 -2.19 1.16 6.57
CA ASP A 149 -1.84 -0.10 5.87
C ASP A 149 -2.64 -1.29 6.42
N GLY A 150 -3.16 -1.15 7.64
CA GLY A 150 -4.15 -2.05 8.23
C GLY A 150 -5.59 -1.61 7.92
N PRO A 151 -6.57 -2.42 8.26
CA PRO A 151 -7.98 -2.14 7.98
C PRO A 151 -8.62 -1.08 8.89
N PHE A 152 -7.88 -0.47 9.83
CA PHE A 152 -8.43 0.40 10.87
C PHE A 152 -9.23 1.59 10.31
N PHE A 153 -8.61 2.41 9.45
CA PHE A 153 -9.32 3.55 8.85
C PHE A 153 -10.39 3.13 7.84
N THR A 154 -10.17 2.00 7.16
CA THR A 154 -11.19 1.40 6.28
C THR A 154 -12.42 1.00 7.10
N MET A 155 -12.23 0.35 8.24
CA MET A 155 -13.32 -0.01 9.16
C MET A 155 -14.03 1.22 9.74
N LEU A 156 -13.29 2.27 10.08
CA LEU A 156 -13.88 3.55 10.50
C LEU A 156 -14.73 4.16 9.38
N ALA A 157 -14.21 4.17 8.14
CA ALA A 157 -14.93 4.70 6.99
C ALA A 157 -16.20 3.90 6.71
N LEU A 158 -16.16 2.58 6.82
CA LEU A 158 -17.32 1.70 6.67
C LEU A 158 -18.36 1.93 7.78
N GLY A 159 -17.93 2.09 9.03
CA GLY A 159 -18.80 2.42 10.15
C GLY A 159 -19.49 3.77 9.96
N ALA A 160 -18.77 4.79 9.50
CA ALA A 160 -19.33 6.11 9.17
C ALA A 160 -20.28 6.06 7.96
N ALA A 161 -20.07 5.14 7.04
CA ALA A 161 -20.98 4.89 5.91
C ALA A 161 -22.24 4.09 6.27
N GLY A 162 -22.40 3.72 7.55
CA GLY A 162 -23.59 3.03 8.05
C GLY A 162 -23.49 1.49 8.09
N TYR A 163 -22.32 0.94 7.78
CA TYR A 163 -22.10 -0.50 7.92
C TYR A 163 -21.80 -0.87 9.38
N SER A 164 -22.33 -1.99 9.87
CA SER A 164 -22.09 -2.45 11.23
C SER A 164 -20.67 -3.00 11.37
N VAL A 165 -19.81 -2.26 12.06
CA VAL A 165 -18.44 -2.68 12.37
C VAL A 165 -18.32 -2.96 13.85
N PRO A 166 -18.07 -4.22 14.29
CA PRO A 166 -17.90 -4.55 15.70
C PRO A 166 -16.70 -3.84 16.31
N VAL A 167 -16.84 -3.31 17.52
CA VAL A 167 -15.78 -2.57 18.24
C VAL A 167 -14.55 -3.45 18.50
N ASN A 168 -14.75 -4.75 18.77
CA ASN A 168 -13.66 -5.70 18.94
C ASN A 168 -12.82 -5.88 17.65
N THR A 169 -13.45 -5.79 16.47
CA THR A 169 -12.74 -5.82 15.18
C THR A 169 -11.88 -4.56 15.01
N LEU A 170 -12.41 -3.38 15.36
CA LEU A 170 -11.63 -2.13 15.35
C LEU A 170 -10.44 -2.19 16.31
N ALA A 171 -10.63 -2.71 17.52
CA ALA A 171 -9.54 -2.88 18.48
C ALA A 171 -8.47 -3.86 17.94
N GLY A 172 -8.87 -4.94 17.28
CA GLY A 172 -7.95 -5.91 16.67
C GLY A 172 -7.14 -5.37 15.51
N CYS A 173 -7.56 -4.25 14.88
CA CYS A 173 -6.80 -3.61 13.81
C CYS A 173 -5.65 -2.72 14.32
N VAL A 174 -5.59 -2.42 15.62
CA VAL A 174 -4.58 -1.53 16.23
C VAL A 174 -3.46 -2.34 16.90
N VAL A 175 -3.71 -3.60 17.22
CA VAL A 175 -2.76 -4.53 17.85
C VAL A 175 -1.97 -5.30 16.81
#